data_bf982495944794be8fea79d248bd7dfa
#
_entry.id   bf982495944794be8fea79d248bd7dfa
#
_cell.length_a   1.000
_cell.length_b   1.000
_cell.length_c   1.000
_cell.angle_alpha   90.00
_cell.angle_beta   90.00
_cell.angle_gamma   90.00
#
_symmetry.space_group_name_H-M   'P 1'
#
loop_
_entity.id
_entity.type
_entity.pdbx_description
1 polymer ?
#
loop_
_entity_poly.entity_id
_entity_poly.type
_entity_poly.pdbx_seq_one_letter_code
_entity_poly.pdbx_strand_id
1 'polypeptide(L)'
;RNMREAGHSIIIITHKLHEVLSLSDRVSVLRKGAYIGTVQTKDATEASLTEMMVGKKVALNIERPEPVNPQKRLVMEHVTCVDKEGVKTLDDAGFTAYSGEILGIAGIAGSGQKELLETIAGLQPMEGGTIRYYPPEGGEETLSGMSPAAIRKLGIKLSFVPEDRLGVGLVAAMGMTDNMMLRGYKKGIPFFTDRRTPKAMAEQLIKELEIVTPGVSTPVGRLSGGNVQKVLVGREISSNPRVLMVAYPVRGLDINSSYTIYHLLNEQKKQGA
;
A
#
# COMPACT_ATOMS: atom_id res chain seq x y z
N ARG A 1 -3.90 -23.15 22.61
CA ARG A 1 -4.77 -23.62 23.70
C ARG A 1 -4.33 -24.99 24.23
N ASN A 2 -4.15 -26.00 23.39
CA ASN A 2 -3.74 -27.34 23.78
C ASN A 2 -2.45 -27.37 24.61
N MET A 3 -1.44 -26.56 24.26
CA MET A 3 -0.20 -26.48 25.07
C MET A 3 -0.43 -25.88 26.46
N ARG A 4 -1.33 -24.89 26.56
CA ARG A 4 -1.70 -24.32 27.87
C ARG A 4 -2.41 -25.37 28.77
N GLU A 5 -3.33 -26.11 28.19
CA GLU A 5 -4.06 -27.20 28.87
C GLU A 5 -3.10 -28.31 29.29
N ALA A 6 -2.01 -28.52 28.58
CA ALA A 6 -0.91 -29.42 28.96
C ALA A 6 0.06 -28.81 30.01
N GLY A 7 -0.25 -27.65 30.60
CA GLY A 7 0.51 -27.03 31.69
C GLY A 7 1.70 -26.17 31.23
N HIS A 8 1.83 -25.87 29.93
CA HIS A 8 2.90 -25.01 29.44
C HIS A 8 2.58 -23.52 29.59
N SER A 9 3.56 -22.72 29.96
CA SER A 9 3.50 -21.25 29.90
C SER A 9 3.86 -20.77 28.48
N ILE A 10 3.04 -19.90 27.91
CA ILE A 10 3.21 -19.40 26.54
C ILE A 10 3.34 -17.89 26.57
N ILE A 11 4.38 -17.34 25.94
CA ILE A 11 4.57 -15.91 25.72
C ILE A 11 4.46 -15.66 24.23
N ILE A 12 3.52 -14.77 23.84
CA ILE A 12 3.29 -14.37 22.45
C ILE A 12 3.61 -12.89 22.33
N ILE A 13 4.41 -12.52 21.32
CA ILE A 13 4.68 -11.12 20.97
C ILE A 13 4.01 -10.84 19.64
N THR A 14 3.02 -9.97 19.66
CA THR A 14 2.27 -9.56 18.45
C THR A 14 1.73 -8.14 18.62
N HIS A 15 1.48 -7.46 17.50
CA HIS A 15 0.76 -6.19 17.44
C HIS A 15 -0.68 -6.35 16.96
N LYS A 16 -1.11 -7.58 16.67
CA LYS A 16 -2.48 -7.88 16.22
C LYS A 16 -3.38 -8.07 17.41
N LEU A 17 -4.17 -7.05 17.72
CA LEU A 17 -4.99 -7.03 18.94
C LEU A 17 -6.02 -8.16 19.00
N HIS A 18 -6.61 -8.56 17.85
CA HIS A 18 -7.55 -9.67 17.83
C HIS A 18 -6.90 -11.01 18.25
N GLU A 19 -5.61 -11.24 17.89
CA GLU A 19 -4.87 -12.42 18.34
C GLU A 19 -4.66 -12.36 19.85
N VAL A 20 -4.25 -11.19 20.35
CA VAL A 20 -4.07 -10.97 21.79
C VAL A 20 -5.36 -11.24 22.56
N LEU A 21 -6.45 -10.59 22.14
CA LEU A 21 -7.76 -10.69 22.81
C LEU A 21 -8.35 -12.10 22.75
N SER A 22 -8.05 -12.88 21.69
CA SER A 22 -8.59 -14.25 21.54
C SER A 22 -7.77 -15.33 22.22
N LEU A 23 -6.45 -15.13 22.42
CA LEU A 23 -5.54 -16.18 22.85
C LEU A 23 -4.96 -15.98 24.25
N SER A 24 -4.71 -14.73 24.69
CA SER A 24 -4.01 -14.46 25.92
C SER A 24 -4.94 -14.34 27.12
N ASP A 25 -4.42 -14.65 28.30
CA ASP A 25 -5.12 -14.47 29.60
C ASP A 25 -4.87 -13.04 30.13
N ARG A 26 -3.69 -12.50 29.90
CA ARG A 26 -3.27 -11.13 30.26
C ARG A 26 -2.36 -10.53 29.21
N VAL A 27 -2.35 -9.21 29.11
CA VAL A 27 -1.59 -8.45 28.12
C VAL A 27 -0.66 -7.48 28.83
N SER A 28 0.65 -7.59 28.53
CA SER A 28 1.65 -6.61 28.97
C SER A 28 1.99 -5.71 27.77
N VAL A 29 1.85 -4.41 27.93
CA VAL A 29 2.10 -3.44 26.86
C VAL A 29 3.47 -2.80 27.01
N LEU A 30 4.23 -2.83 25.93
CA LEU A 30 5.51 -2.12 25.79
C LEU A 30 5.35 -0.99 24.75
N ARG A 31 5.93 0.18 25.03
CA ARG A 31 5.93 1.32 24.13
C ARG A 31 7.30 1.98 24.12
N LYS A 32 7.96 1.99 22.96
CA LYS A 32 9.34 2.55 22.81
C LYS A 32 10.33 2.04 23.86
N GLY A 33 10.24 0.74 24.18
CA GLY A 33 11.09 0.09 25.19
C GLY A 33 10.62 0.26 26.66
N ALA A 34 9.65 1.12 26.92
CA ALA A 34 9.10 1.31 28.27
C ALA A 34 7.95 0.34 28.53
N TYR A 35 7.90 -0.26 29.73
CA TYR A 35 6.77 -1.00 30.23
C TYR A 35 5.65 -0.04 30.63
N ILE A 36 4.45 -0.21 30.04
CA ILE A 36 3.29 0.67 30.26
C ILE A 36 2.35 0.08 31.31
N GLY A 37 2.20 -1.22 31.34
CA GLY A 37 1.34 -1.91 32.29
C GLY A 37 0.91 -3.29 31.80
N THR A 38 0.25 -4.03 32.70
CA THR A 38 -0.39 -5.31 32.39
C THR A 38 -1.86 -5.23 32.73
N VAL A 39 -2.70 -5.71 31.83
CA VAL A 39 -4.17 -5.80 32.01
C VAL A 39 -4.64 -7.24 31.80
N GLN A 40 -5.73 -7.61 32.44
CA GLN A 40 -6.40 -8.88 32.17
C GLN A 40 -7.11 -8.77 30.82
N THR A 41 -7.01 -9.78 29.97
CA THR A 41 -7.60 -9.74 28.62
C THR A 41 -9.11 -9.56 28.65
N LYS A 42 -9.78 -10.15 29.62
CA LYS A 42 -11.23 -10.03 29.82
C LYS A 42 -11.70 -8.57 30.06
N ASP A 43 -10.82 -7.73 30.61
CA ASP A 43 -11.10 -6.32 30.94
C ASP A 43 -10.56 -5.36 29.88
N ALA A 44 -9.92 -5.89 28.83
CA ALA A 44 -9.29 -5.13 27.77
C ALA A 44 -10.18 -5.05 26.52
N THR A 45 -10.09 -3.91 25.82
CA THR A 45 -10.69 -3.71 24.51
C THR A 45 -9.62 -3.34 23.49
N GLU A 46 -9.90 -3.48 22.20
CA GLU A 46 -8.97 -2.99 21.16
C GLU A 46 -8.62 -1.51 21.34
N ALA A 47 -9.62 -0.69 21.73
CA ALA A 47 -9.42 0.74 21.95
C ALA A 47 -8.49 1.00 23.14
N SER A 48 -8.69 0.33 24.27
CA SER A 48 -7.86 0.51 25.47
C SER A 48 -6.42 0.05 25.24
N LEU A 49 -6.22 -1.10 24.58
CA LEU A 49 -4.89 -1.61 24.25
C LEU A 49 -4.19 -0.70 23.24
N THR A 50 -4.91 -0.20 22.23
CA THR A 50 -4.35 0.77 21.27
C THR A 50 -3.91 2.05 21.97
N GLU A 51 -4.71 2.59 22.88
CA GLU A 51 -4.35 3.79 23.64
C GLU A 51 -3.08 3.55 24.48
N MET A 52 -2.97 2.41 25.13
CA MET A 52 -1.75 2.03 25.89
C MET A 52 -0.53 1.93 24.97
N MET A 53 -0.67 1.29 23.80
CA MET A 53 0.43 1.10 22.84
C MET A 53 0.89 2.40 22.19
N VAL A 54 -0.04 3.28 21.80
CA VAL A 54 0.23 4.53 21.08
C VAL A 54 0.50 5.69 22.04
N GLY A 55 -0.16 5.69 23.22
CA GLY A 55 -0.04 6.74 24.23
C GLY A 55 -0.98 7.92 24.05
N LYS A 56 -1.89 7.82 23.13
CA LYS A 56 -2.98 8.79 22.88
C LYS A 56 -4.21 8.03 22.38
N LYS A 57 -5.39 8.61 22.59
CA LYS A 57 -6.60 8.07 21.95
C LYS A 57 -6.45 8.11 20.44
N VAL A 58 -6.62 6.96 19.80
CA VAL A 58 -6.65 6.83 18.34
C VAL A 58 -8.09 6.58 17.96
N ALA A 59 -8.62 7.41 17.06
CA ALA A 59 -9.91 7.14 16.45
C ALA A 59 -9.75 5.91 15.55
N LEU A 60 -10.22 4.75 16.01
CA LEU A 60 -10.20 3.50 15.23
C LEU A 60 -11.29 3.47 14.14
N ASN A 61 -12.02 4.58 13.98
CA ASN A 61 -13.04 4.70 12.95
C ASN A 61 -12.43 5.33 11.70
N ILE A 62 -12.52 4.62 10.59
CA ILE A 62 -12.13 5.12 9.28
C ILE A 62 -13.39 5.64 8.60
N GLU A 63 -13.44 6.96 8.41
CA GLU A 63 -14.49 7.57 7.61
C GLU A 63 -14.43 7.02 6.18
N ARG A 64 -15.59 6.62 5.67
CA ARG A 64 -15.76 6.14 4.30
C ARG A 64 -16.79 7.01 3.58
N PRO A 65 -16.40 8.23 3.18
CA PRO A 65 -17.33 9.11 2.48
C PRO A 65 -17.80 8.45 1.17
N GLU A 66 -19.06 8.62 0.84
CA GLU A 66 -19.62 8.15 -0.43
C GLU A 66 -18.97 8.88 -1.62
N PRO A 67 -18.76 8.20 -2.75
CA PRO A 67 -18.26 8.85 -3.97
C PRO A 67 -19.26 9.90 -4.47
N VAL A 68 -18.76 11.04 -4.92
CA VAL A 68 -19.58 12.07 -5.53
C VAL A 68 -19.52 11.94 -7.06
N ASN A 69 -20.65 11.67 -7.70
CA ASN A 69 -20.76 11.47 -9.16
C ASN A 69 -19.70 10.52 -9.72
N PRO A 70 -19.68 9.24 -9.29
CA PRO A 70 -18.66 8.29 -9.70
C PRO A 70 -18.68 8.05 -11.21
N GLN A 71 -17.54 8.19 -11.85
CA GLN A 71 -17.33 7.94 -13.28
C GLN A 71 -16.46 6.71 -13.46
N LYS A 72 -16.73 5.88 -14.47
CA LYS A 72 -15.82 4.78 -14.82
C LYS A 72 -14.40 5.28 -14.97
N ARG A 73 -13.42 4.57 -14.42
CA ARG A 73 -11.99 4.86 -14.56
C ARG A 73 -11.23 3.71 -15.16
N LEU A 74 -11.49 2.51 -14.67
CA LEU A 74 -10.83 1.31 -15.16
C LEU A 74 -11.88 0.22 -15.33
N VAL A 75 -11.93 -0.39 -16.50
CA VAL A 75 -12.81 -1.53 -16.83
C VAL A 75 -11.93 -2.67 -17.28
N MET A 76 -12.09 -3.80 -16.65
CA MET A 76 -11.43 -5.05 -16.99
C MET A 76 -12.50 -6.08 -17.33
N GLU A 77 -12.39 -6.76 -18.46
CA GLU A 77 -13.39 -7.73 -18.95
C GLU A 77 -12.70 -8.96 -19.51
N HIS A 78 -13.14 -10.12 -19.04
CA HIS A 78 -12.74 -11.42 -19.54
C HIS A 78 -11.22 -11.66 -19.59
N VAL A 79 -10.47 -11.09 -18.63
CA VAL A 79 -9.00 -11.16 -18.64
C VAL A 79 -8.53 -12.51 -18.12
N THR A 80 -7.71 -13.16 -18.94
CA THR A 80 -7.07 -14.44 -18.62
C THR A 80 -5.55 -14.27 -18.72
N CYS A 81 -4.83 -14.75 -17.72
CA CYS A 81 -3.38 -14.77 -17.68
C CYS A 81 -2.87 -16.17 -17.31
N VAL A 82 -1.72 -16.52 -17.84
CA VAL A 82 -0.99 -17.74 -17.48
C VAL A 82 0.40 -17.38 -16.95
N ASP A 83 0.93 -18.21 -16.09
CA ASP A 83 2.33 -18.12 -15.66
C ASP A 83 3.28 -18.79 -16.69
N LYS A 84 4.57 -18.82 -16.34
CA LYS A 84 5.61 -19.43 -17.21
C LYS A 84 5.47 -20.94 -17.36
N GLU A 85 4.78 -21.57 -16.45
CA GLU A 85 4.48 -23.00 -16.43
C GLU A 85 3.17 -23.33 -17.17
N GLY A 86 2.45 -22.31 -17.69
CA GLY A 86 1.18 -22.46 -18.39
C GLY A 86 -0.02 -22.63 -17.47
N VAL A 87 0.13 -22.37 -16.17
CA VAL A 87 -0.97 -22.43 -15.21
C VAL A 87 -1.75 -21.11 -15.26
N LYS A 88 -3.07 -21.18 -15.33
CA LYS A 88 -3.92 -20.00 -15.27
C LYS A 88 -3.80 -19.31 -13.90
N THR A 89 -3.34 -18.08 -13.91
CA THR A 89 -3.25 -17.23 -12.73
C THR A 89 -4.42 -16.25 -12.61
N LEU A 90 -5.03 -15.90 -13.75
CA LEU A 90 -6.33 -15.25 -13.86
C LEU A 90 -7.15 -16.01 -14.87
N ASP A 91 -8.43 -16.26 -14.59
CA ASP A 91 -9.36 -16.95 -15.47
C ASP A 91 -10.66 -16.16 -15.55
N ASP A 92 -10.93 -15.55 -16.71
CA ASP A 92 -12.12 -14.74 -16.98
C ASP A 92 -12.38 -13.62 -15.96
N ALA A 93 -11.31 -12.98 -15.50
CA ALA A 93 -11.39 -11.95 -14.45
C ALA A 93 -11.93 -10.63 -15.01
N GLY A 94 -12.84 -10.00 -14.27
CA GLY A 94 -13.39 -8.71 -14.67
C GLY A 94 -13.94 -7.89 -13.51
N PHE A 95 -13.85 -6.56 -13.64
CA PHE A 95 -14.46 -5.59 -12.74
C PHE A 95 -14.51 -4.20 -13.37
N THR A 96 -15.29 -3.32 -12.76
CA THR A 96 -15.27 -1.89 -13.08
C THR A 96 -14.90 -1.11 -11.81
N ALA A 97 -13.89 -0.24 -11.91
CA ALA A 97 -13.52 0.71 -10.88
C ALA A 97 -13.94 2.13 -11.26
N TYR A 98 -14.46 2.88 -10.29
CA TYR A 98 -15.01 4.23 -10.50
C TYR A 98 -14.16 5.27 -9.78
N SER A 99 -14.26 6.53 -10.24
CA SER A 99 -13.61 7.65 -9.56
C SER A 99 -14.19 7.86 -8.16
N GLY A 100 -13.32 8.16 -7.20
CA GLY A 100 -13.72 8.43 -5.84
C GLY A 100 -14.20 7.20 -5.07
N GLU A 101 -13.93 5.97 -5.54
CA GLU A 101 -14.17 4.75 -4.78
C GLU A 101 -12.85 4.07 -4.36
N ILE A 102 -12.94 3.20 -3.40
CA ILE A 102 -11.88 2.23 -3.08
C ILE A 102 -12.47 0.84 -3.33
N LEU A 103 -12.07 0.22 -4.43
CA LEU A 103 -12.42 -1.16 -4.75
C LEU A 103 -11.49 -2.13 -4.02
N GLY A 104 -12.02 -2.94 -3.14
CA GLY A 104 -11.29 -3.99 -2.42
C GLY A 104 -11.29 -5.31 -3.18
N ILE A 105 -10.11 -5.86 -3.46
CA ILE A 105 -9.94 -7.20 -4.05
C ILE A 105 -9.50 -8.16 -2.95
N ALA A 106 -10.36 -9.11 -2.60
CA ALA A 106 -10.10 -10.10 -1.56
C ALA A 106 -9.86 -11.48 -2.15
N GLY A 107 -8.98 -12.25 -1.51
CA GLY A 107 -8.66 -13.63 -1.87
C GLY A 107 -7.59 -14.20 -0.93
N ILE A 108 -7.46 -15.51 -0.92
CA ILE A 108 -6.35 -16.18 -0.23
C ILE A 108 -5.05 -15.99 -1.00
N ALA A 109 -3.91 -16.21 -0.35
CA ALA A 109 -2.61 -16.12 -1.03
C ALA A 109 -2.55 -17.05 -2.26
N GLY A 110 -2.08 -16.51 -3.39
CA GLY A 110 -2.01 -17.27 -4.66
C GLY A 110 -3.32 -17.29 -5.48
N SER A 111 -4.32 -16.48 -5.13
CA SER A 111 -5.57 -16.40 -5.90
C SER A 111 -5.53 -15.36 -7.05
N GLY A 112 -4.35 -14.95 -7.51
CA GLY A 112 -4.21 -14.08 -8.67
C GLY A 112 -4.23 -12.57 -8.37
N GLN A 113 -4.31 -12.13 -7.11
CA GLN A 113 -4.37 -10.70 -6.79
C GLN A 113 -3.12 -9.93 -7.24
N LYS A 114 -1.94 -10.54 -7.13
CA LYS A 114 -0.69 -9.97 -7.61
C LYS A 114 -0.71 -9.84 -9.14
N GLU A 115 -1.03 -10.93 -9.81
CA GLU A 115 -1.10 -11.02 -11.27
C GLU A 115 -2.13 -10.03 -11.83
N LEU A 116 -3.27 -9.84 -11.15
CA LEU A 116 -4.28 -8.84 -11.50
C LEU A 116 -3.68 -7.43 -11.57
N LEU A 117 -2.98 -7.01 -10.52
CA LEU A 117 -2.38 -5.66 -10.46
C LEU A 117 -1.23 -5.52 -11.45
N GLU A 118 -0.41 -6.57 -11.63
CA GLU A 118 0.70 -6.59 -12.57
C GLU A 118 0.21 -6.56 -14.03
N THR A 119 -0.91 -7.22 -14.34
CA THR A 119 -1.54 -7.19 -15.67
C THR A 119 -2.04 -5.79 -16.01
N ILE A 120 -2.73 -5.12 -15.08
CA ILE A 120 -3.19 -3.74 -15.27
C ILE A 120 -1.99 -2.78 -15.44
N ALA A 121 -0.91 -3.02 -14.72
CA ALA A 121 0.32 -2.22 -14.83
C ALA A 121 1.13 -2.50 -16.10
N GLY A 122 0.75 -3.50 -16.90
CA GLY A 122 1.47 -3.95 -18.09
C GLY A 122 2.75 -4.73 -17.78
N LEU A 123 2.88 -5.28 -16.58
CA LEU A 123 4.02 -6.09 -16.13
C LEU A 123 3.81 -7.59 -16.40
N GLN A 124 2.56 -8.05 -16.43
CA GLN A 124 2.16 -9.42 -16.70
C GLN A 124 1.47 -9.46 -18.08
N PRO A 125 1.87 -10.34 -19.02
CA PRO A 125 1.15 -10.55 -20.26
C PRO A 125 -0.22 -11.18 -20.01
N MET A 126 -1.15 -10.91 -20.90
CA MET A 126 -2.50 -11.49 -20.90
C MET A 126 -2.71 -12.33 -22.14
N GLU A 127 -3.45 -13.44 -22.02
CA GLU A 127 -3.83 -14.32 -23.13
C GLU A 127 -5.11 -13.85 -23.83
N GLY A 128 -5.99 -13.18 -23.10
CA GLY A 128 -7.25 -12.69 -23.62
C GLY A 128 -7.91 -11.66 -22.72
N GLY A 129 -9.00 -11.08 -23.20
CA GLY A 129 -9.77 -10.06 -22.51
C GLY A 129 -9.36 -8.62 -22.85
N THR A 130 -9.96 -7.66 -22.18
CA THR A 130 -9.72 -6.23 -22.40
C THR A 130 -9.56 -5.48 -21.10
N ILE A 131 -8.65 -4.48 -21.11
CA ILE A 131 -8.48 -3.51 -20.04
C ILE A 131 -8.59 -2.13 -20.67
N ARG A 132 -9.55 -1.32 -20.18
CA ARG A 132 -9.82 0.03 -20.68
C ARG A 132 -9.73 1.05 -19.55
N TYR A 133 -9.14 2.19 -19.87
CA TYR A 133 -9.06 3.35 -18.99
C TYR A 133 -9.92 4.49 -19.57
N TYR A 134 -10.65 5.16 -18.69
CA TYR A 134 -11.53 6.28 -19.02
C TYR A 134 -10.98 7.56 -18.38
N PRO A 135 -10.31 8.44 -19.16
CA PRO A 135 -9.78 9.71 -18.66
C PRO A 135 -10.87 10.62 -18.11
N PRO A 136 -10.57 11.51 -17.12
CA PRO A 136 -11.53 12.50 -16.65
C PRO A 136 -11.98 13.49 -17.74
N GLU A 137 -11.13 13.73 -18.71
CA GLU A 137 -11.34 14.62 -19.84
C GLU A 137 -12.25 14.02 -20.93
N GLY A 138 -12.64 12.74 -20.75
CA GLY A 138 -13.45 11.97 -21.71
C GLY A 138 -12.59 11.11 -22.63
N GLY A 139 -13.26 10.20 -23.34
CA GLY A 139 -12.60 9.22 -24.20
C GLY A 139 -12.37 7.88 -23.55
N GLU A 140 -11.73 6.99 -24.27
CA GLU A 140 -11.39 5.63 -23.86
C GLU A 140 -10.01 5.26 -24.38
N GLU A 141 -9.18 4.69 -23.54
CA GLU A 141 -7.83 4.21 -23.87
C GLU A 141 -7.74 2.71 -23.56
N THR A 142 -7.37 1.91 -24.55
CA THR A 142 -7.16 0.47 -24.37
C THR A 142 -5.77 0.21 -23.83
N LEU A 143 -5.68 -0.41 -22.66
CA LEU A 143 -4.42 -0.76 -22.00
C LEU A 143 -3.98 -2.21 -22.26
N SER A 144 -4.85 -3.05 -22.81
CA SER A 144 -4.60 -4.47 -23.05
C SER A 144 -3.28 -4.70 -23.77
N GLY A 145 -2.38 -5.51 -23.18
CA GLY A 145 -1.08 -5.85 -23.76
C GLY A 145 -0.07 -4.70 -23.84
N MET A 146 -0.39 -3.51 -23.30
CA MET A 146 0.55 -2.39 -23.29
C MET A 146 1.65 -2.59 -22.23
N SER A 147 2.88 -2.21 -22.59
CA SER A 147 3.96 -2.12 -21.62
C SER A 147 3.78 -0.94 -20.65
N PRO A 148 4.37 -0.97 -19.45
CA PRO A 148 4.32 0.15 -18.50
C PRO A 148 4.81 1.48 -19.11
N ALA A 149 5.78 1.42 -20.03
CA ALA A 149 6.29 2.58 -20.72
C ALA A 149 5.27 3.15 -21.70
N ALA A 150 4.51 2.31 -22.41
CA ALA A 150 3.44 2.71 -23.31
C ALA A 150 2.27 3.35 -22.54
N ILE A 151 1.82 2.72 -21.47
CA ILE A 151 0.79 3.27 -20.58
C ILE A 151 1.16 4.67 -20.07
N ARG A 152 2.43 4.86 -19.70
CA ARG A 152 2.92 6.17 -19.25
C ARG A 152 2.91 7.21 -20.35
N LYS A 153 3.19 6.84 -21.60
CA LYS A 153 3.16 7.76 -22.76
C LYS A 153 1.77 8.32 -23.04
N LEU A 154 0.72 7.58 -22.69
CA LEU A 154 -0.67 8.04 -22.77
C LEU A 154 -1.02 9.11 -21.74
N GLY A 155 -0.07 9.48 -20.86
CA GLY A 155 -0.30 10.46 -19.80
C GLY A 155 -1.14 9.91 -18.64
N ILE A 156 -1.39 8.61 -18.61
CA ILE A 156 -2.17 7.97 -17.55
C ILE A 156 -1.36 8.00 -16.25
N LYS A 157 -1.90 8.67 -15.23
CA LYS A 157 -1.34 8.72 -13.89
C LYS A 157 -1.74 7.47 -13.11
N LEU A 158 -1.15 6.33 -13.50
CA LEU A 158 -1.33 5.05 -12.82
C LEU A 158 -0.20 4.86 -11.83
N SER A 159 -0.53 4.77 -10.54
CA SER A 159 0.41 4.46 -9.46
C SER A 159 0.21 3.04 -8.97
N PHE A 160 1.33 2.37 -8.73
CA PHE A 160 1.34 0.98 -8.30
C PHE A 160 2.25 0.78 -7.09
N VAL A 161 1.66 0.27 -6.00
CA VAL A 161 2.36 -0.16 -4.80
C VAL A 161 2.37 -1.69 -4.81
N PRO A 162 3.46 -2.33 -5.26
CA PRO A 162 3.55 -3.79 -5.34
C PRO A 162 3.69 -4.45 -3.97
N GLU A 163 3.46 -5.75 -3.93
CA GLU A 163 3.73 -6.57 -2.74
C GLU A 163 5.22 -6.60 -2.41
N ASP A 164 6.06 -6.81 -3.42
CA ASP A 164 7.52 -6.75 -3.29
C ASP A 164 8.00 -5.30 -3.32
N ARG A 165 8.23 -4.76 -2.13
CA ARG A 165 8.59 -3.36 -1.92
C ARG A 165 9.95 -3.00 -2.47
N LEU A 166 10.94 -3.89 -2.34
CA LEU A 166 12.35 -3.62 -2.64
C LEU A 166 12.83 -4.26 -3.94
N GLY A 167 12.10 -5.25 -4.47
CA GLY A 167 12.40 -5.84 -5.78
C GLY A 167 11.72 -5.11 -6.93
N VAL A 168 10.48 -4.63 -6.71
CA VAL A 168 9.67 -3.99 -7.76
C VAL A 168 9.35 -2.52 -7.42
N GLY A 169 9.09 -2.22 -6.15
CA GLY A 169 8.63 -0.91 -5.71
C GLY A 169 9.73 0.14 -5.60
N LEU A 170 10.79 -0.14 -4.86
CA LEU A 170 11.91 0.75 -4.54
C LEU A 170 13.24 0.07 -4.86
N VAL A 171 14.27 0.87 -5.06
CA VAL A 171 15.65 0.39 -5.20
C VAL A 171 16.32 0.41 -3.81
N ALA A 172 16.54 -0.77 -3.22
CA ALA A 172 17.02 -0.94 -1.85
C ALA A 172 18.33 -0.19 -1.53
N ALA A 173 19.27 -0.16 -2.48
CA ALA A 173 20.58 0.46 -2.32
C ALA A 173 20.55 2.01 -2.42
N MET A 174 19.44 2.58 -2.92
CA MET A 174 19.29 4.03 -3.09
C MET A 174 18.62 4.67 -1.88
N GLY A 175 18.97 5.94 -1.61
CA GLY A 175 18.29 6.77 -0.62
C GLY A 175 16.88 7.19 -1.05
N MET A 176 16.15 7.84 -0.13
CA MET A 176 14.80 8.34 -0.43
C MET A 176 14.80 9.32 -1.60
N THR A 177 15.74 10.29 -1.62
CA THR A 177 15.85 11.27 -2.72
C THR A 177 15.93 10.60 -4.09
N ASP A 178 16.80 9.60 -4.22
CA ASP A 178 17.00 8.91 -5.50
C ASP A 178 15.79 8.06 -5.88
N ASN A 179 15.15 7.40 -4.90
CA ASN A 179 13.91 6.67 -5.13
C ASN A 179 12.74 7.58 -5.55
N MET A 180 12.63 8.81 -5.01
CA MET A 180 11.65 9.81 -5.50
C MET A 180 11.96 10.24 -6.93
N MET A 181 13.25 10.41 -7.26
CA MET A 181 13.69 10.83 -8.58
C MET A 181 13.34 9.82 -9.69
N LEU A 182 13.28 8.51 -9.40
CA LEU A 182 12.98 7.46 -10.40
C LEU A 182 11.69 7.72 -11.19
N ARG A 183 10.70 8.39 -10.60
CA ARG A 183 9.43 8.75 -11.27
C ARG A 183 9.52 10.01 -12.12
N GLY A 184 10.54 10.86 -11.92
CA GLY A 184 10.62 12.18 -12.52
C GLY A 184 11.94 12.55 -13.21
N TYR A 185 12.91 11.64 -13.30
CA TYR A 185 14.26 11.97 -13.79
C TYR A 185 14.31 12.52 -15.23
N LYS A 186 13.27 12.26 -16.05
CA LYS A 186 13.15 12.80 -17.41
C LYS A 186 12.48 14.18 -17.48
N LYS A 187 12.02 14.71 -16.34
CA LYS A 187 11.44 16.06 -16.26
C LYS A 187 12.57 17.05 -16.02
N GLY A 188 12.74 18.01 -16.92
CA GLY A 188 13.76 19.05 -16.80
C GLY A 188 14.54 19.28 -18.06
N ILE A 189 15.62 20.09 -17.95
CA ILE A 189 16.51 20.43 -19.07
C ILE A 189 17.36 19.19 -19.40
N PRO A 190 17.48 18.78 -20.67
CA PRO A 190 18.38 17.71 -21.08
C PRO A 190 19.77 17.94 -20.50
N PHE A 191 20.42 16.87 -20.01
CA PHE A 191 21.73 16.84 -19.35
C PHE A 191 21.78 17.30 -17.88
N PHE A 192 20.72 17.89 -17.33
CA PHE A 192 20.67 18.23 -15.90
C PHE A 192 19.56 17.48 -15.20
N THR A 193 19.92 16.79 -14.12
CA THR A 193 18.95 16.07 -13.29
C THR A 193 18.58 16.95 -12.10
N ASP A 194 17.28 17.29 -11.96
CA ASP A 194 16.79 17.98 -10.77
C ASP A 194 16.83 17.03 -9.57
N ARG A 195 17.64 17.35 -8.58
CA ARG A 195 17.72 16.65 -7.30
C ARG A 195 17.06 17.44 -6.15
N ARG A 196 16.72 18.72 -6.37
CA ARG A 196 16.14 19.58 -5.32
C ARG A 196 14.69 19.21 -5.04
N THR A 197 13.88 19.07 -6.09
CA THR A 197 12.47 18.69 -5.96
C THR A 197 12.29 17.30 -5.32
N PRO A 198 12.98 16.22 -5.77
CA PRO A 198 12.91 14.91 -5.10
C PRO A 198 13.40 14.93 -3.65
N LYS A 199 14.42 15.75 -3.33
CA LYS A 199 14.91 15.91 -1.96
C LYS A 199 13.86 16.57 -1.07
N ALA A 200 13.27 17.67 -1.52
CA ALA A 200 12.21 18.36 -0.78
C ALA A 200 10.99 17.44 -0.55
N MET A 201 10.59 16.66 -1.56
CA MET A 201 9.54 15.65 -1.42
C MET A 201 9.91 14.60 -0.37
N ALA A 202 11.12 14.07 -0.39
CA ALA A 202 11.58 13.09 0.60
C ALA A 202 11.56 13.66 2.02
N GLU A 203 12.01 14.90 2.21
CA GLU A 203 12.01 15.60 3.51
C GLU A 203 10.57 15.87 4.01
N GLN A 204 9.66 16.20 3.10
CA GLN A 204 8.24 16.36 3.41
C GLN A 204 7.62 15.04 3.86
N LEU A 205 7.83 13.96 3.11
CA LEU A 205 7.31 12.62 3.46
C LEU A 205 7.85 12.10 4.80
N ILE A 206 9.11 12.41 5.14
CA ILE A 206 9.66 12.05 6.46
C ILE A 206 8.82 12.66 7.58
N LYS A 207 8.42 13.92 7.43
CA LYS A 207 7.62 14.65 8.43
C LYS A 207 6.17 14.17 8.46
N GLU A 208 5.52 14.09 7.29
CA GLU A 208 4.09 13.76 7.18
C GLU A 208 3.79 12.32 7.60
N LEU A 209 4.66 11.37 7.25
CA LEU A 209 4.47 9.95 7.53
C LEU A 209 5.25 9.47 8.75
N GLU A 210 5.91 10.37 9.47
CA GLU A 210 6.76 10.02 10.63
C GLU A 210 7.73 8.89 10.28
N ILE A 211 8.48 9.04 9.15
CA ILE A 211 9.44 8.02 8.70
C ILE A 211 10.69 8.11 9.56
N VAL A 212 11.02 7.03 10.24
CA VAL A 212 12.24 6.95 11.07
C VAL A 212 13.42 6.61 10.17
N THR A 213 14.28 7.59 9.95
CA THR A 213 15.50 7.47 9.12
C THR A 213 16.59 8.43 9.62
N PRO A 214 17.88 8.08 9.49
CA PRO A 214 18.98 9.02 9.75
C PRO A 214 18.98 10.21 8.76
N GLY A 215 18.42 10.05 7.56
CA GLY A 215 18.34 11.12 6.56
C GLY A 215 17.90 10.62 5.19
N VAL A 216 17.62 11.57 4.28
CA VAL A 216 17.09 11.28 2.93
C VAL A 216 18.06 10.52 2.01
N SER A 217 19.35 10.50 2.34
CA SER A 217 20.39 9.75 1.62
C SER A 217 20.57 8.31 2.12
N THR A 218 19.97 7.96 3.27
CA THR A 218 20.07 6.61 3.82
C THR A 218 19.42 5.61 2.85
N PRO A 219 20.12 4.53 2.45
CA PRO A 219 19.56 3.49 1.61
C PRO A 219 18.27 2.93 2.20
N VAL A 220 17.20 2.91 1.41
CA VAL A 220 15.87 2.51 1.91
C VAL A 220 15.83 1.04 2.38
N GLY A 221 16.70 0.19 1.87
CA GLY A 221 16.85 -1.18 2.33
C GLY A 221 17.37 -1.33 3.77
N ARG A 222 17.89 -0.24 4.37
CA ARG A 222 18.31 -0.21 5.80
C ARG A 222 17.19 0.23 6.74
N LEU A 223 16.07 0.68 6.21
CA LEU A 223 14.90 1.08 7.00
C LEU A 223 14.13 -0.15 7.47
N SER A 224 13.36 0.00 8.55
CA SER A 224 12.40 -1.03 8.94
C SER A 224 11.34 -1.25 7.85
N GLY A 225 10.77 -2.44 7.76
CA GLY A 225 9.75 -2.76 6.75
C GLY A 225 8.58 -1.78 6.76
N GLY A 226 8.18 -1.26 7.92
CA GLY A 226 7.17 -0.22 8.05
C GLY A 226 7.59 1.10 7.42
N ASN A 227 8.83 1.55 7.65
CA ASN A 227 9.34 2.77 7.03
C ASN A 227 9.51 2.62 5.51
N VAL A 228 9.97 1.46 5.03
CA VAL A 228 10.00 1.15 3.58
C VAL A 228 8.61 1.29 2.97
N GLN A 229 7.57 0.76 3.62
CA GLN A 229 6.18 0.88 3.17
C GLN A 229 5.72 2.34 3.09
N LYS A 230 6.01 3.13 4.12
CA LYS A 230 5.70 4.57 4.15
C LYS A 230 6.37 5.34 3.01
N VAL A 231 7.66 5.04 2.73
CA VAL A 231 8.40 5.64 1.60
C VAL A 231 7.73 5.29 0.27
N LEU A 232 7.39 4.02 0.06
CA LEU A 232 6.78 3.55 -1.18
C LEU A 232 5.40 4.16 -1.41
N VAL A 233 4.51 4.04 -0.43
CA VAL A 233 3.15 4.59 -0.52
C VAL A 233 3.19 6.11 -0.67
N GLY A 234 4.02 6.79 0.12
CA GLY A 234 4.19 8.24 0.03
C GLY A 234 4.64 8.70 -1.36
N ARG A 235 5.62 8.02 -1.98
CA ARG A 235 6.06 8.30 -3.34
C ARG A 235 4.92 8.18 -4.36
N GLU A 236 4.17 7.10 -4.31
CA GLU A 236 3.11 6.83 -5.27
C GLU A 236 1.95 7.82 -5.12
N ILE A 237 1.55 8.15 -3.89
CA ILE A 237 0.51 9.14 -3.61
C ILE A 237 0.93 10.56 -4.04
N SER A 238 2.19 10.95 -3.77
CA SER A 238 2.71 12.27 -4.16
C SER A 238 2.74 12.52 -5.67
N SER A 239 2.56 11.47 -6.49
CA SER A 239 2.40 11.61 -7.95
C SER A 239 1.01 12.13 -8.36
N ASN A 240 0.09 12.28 -7.42
CA ASN A 240 -1.32 12.63 -7.64
C ASN A 240 -1.96 11.71 -8.69
N PRO A 241 -2.08 10.41 -8.38
CA PRO A 241 -2.57 9.41 -9.34
C PRO A 241 -4.04 9.61 -9.68
N ARG A 242 -4.44 9.16 -10.88
CA ARG A 242 -5.84 9.00 -11.30
C ARG A 242 -6.34 7.58 -11.03
N VAL A 243 -5.43 6.63 -11.02
CA VAL A 243 -5.67 5.25 -10.61
C VAL A 243 -4.53 4.84 -9.67
N LEU A 244 -4.87 4.48 -8.45
CA LEU A 244 -3.92 4.02 -7.43
C LEU A 244 -4.18 2.56 -7.11
N MET A 245 -3.28 1.70 -7.51
CA MET A 245 -3.32 0.27 -7.20
C MET A 245 -2.38 -0.04 -6.05
N VAL A 246 -2.87 -0.72 -5.01
CA VAL A 246 -2.09 -0.96 -3.80
C VAL A 246 -2.24 -2.40 -3.33
N ALA A 247 -1.15 -3.15 -3.37
CA ALA A 247 -1.08 -4.47 -2.77
C ALA A 247 -0.65 -4.36 -1.30
N TYR A 248 -1.45 -4.91 -0.40
CA TYR A 248 -1.15 -5.01 1.03
C TYR A 248 -0.65 -3.69 1.67
N PRO A 249 -1.42 -2.58 1.58
CA PRO A 249 -0.95 -1.22 1.93
C PRO A 249 -0.38 -1.09 3.34
N VAL A 250 -0.87 -1.86 4.28
CA VAL A 250 -0.50 -1.78 5.70
C VAL A 250 0.28 -2.99 6.21
N ARG A 251 0.75 -3.87 5.33
CA ARG A 251 1.50 -5.06 5.71
C ARG A 251 2.76 -4.71 6.51
N GLY A 252 2.85 -5.22 7.74
CA GLY A 252 3.99 -5.01 8.63
C GLY A 252 4.09 -3.59 9.18
N LEU A 253 2.99 -2.83 9.19
CA LEU A 253 2.86 -1.57 9.90
C LEU A 253 2.26 -1.80 11.28
N ASP A 254 2.64 -0.96 12.23
CA ASP A 254 1.93 -0.80 13.48
C ASP A 254 0.56 -0.12 13.25
N ILE A 255 -0.29 -0.15 14.27
CA ILE A 255 -1.66 0.37 14.21
C ILE A 255 -1.69 1.84 13.78
N ASN A 256 -0.87 2.71 14.40
CA ASN A 256 -0.87 4.13 14.10
C ASN A 256 -0.46 4.41 12.64
N SER A 257 0.61 3.74 12.19
CA SER A 257 1.08 3.82 10.80
C SER A 257 0.03 3.31 9.80
N SER A 258 -0.71 2.27 10.15
CA SER A 258 -1.79 1.73 9.30
C SER A 258 -2.92 2.74 9.11
N TYR A 259 -3.34 3.42 10.18
CA TYR A 259 -4.35 4.49 10.08
C TYR A 259 -3.87 5.68 9.27
N THR A 260 -2.59 6.06 9.39
CA THR A 260 -2.00 7.10 8.53
C THR A 260 -2.13 6.73 7.05
N ILE A 261 -1.83 5.50 6.68
CA ILE A 261 -1.99 5.03 5.28
C ILE A 261 -3.47 5.04 4.86
N TYR A 262 -4.38 4.57 5.70
CA TYR A 262 -5.81 4.60 5.38
C TYR A 262 -6.34 6.03 5.18
N HIS A 263 -5.88 6.98 5.98
CA HIS A 263 -6.20 8.41 5.78
C HIS A 263 -5.70 8.90 4.42
N LEU A 264 -4.45 8.58 4.05
CA LEU A 264 -3.91 8.98 2.76
C LEU A 264 -4.69 8.39 1.59
N LEU A 265 -5.09 7.12 1.67
CA LEU A 265 -5.93 6.50 0.63
C LEU A 265 -7.30 7.18 0.52
N ASN A 266 -7.92 7.52 1.66
CA ASN A 266 -9.18 8.25 1.66
C ASN A 266 -9.05 9.68 1.09
N GLU A 267 -7.93 10.37 1.33
CA GLU A 267 -7.68 11.67 0.71
C GLU A 267 -7.53 11.54 -0.83
N GLN A 268 -6.86 10.50 -1.33
CA GLN A 268 -6.80 10.23 -2.78
C GLN A 268 -8.20 9.95 -3.36
N LYS A 269 -9.01 9.17 -2.66
CA LYS A 269 -10.41 8.93 -3.01
C LYS A 269 -11.20 10.25 -3.12
N LYS A 270 -11.11 11.14 -2.12
CA LYS A 270 -11.77 12.46 -2.14
C LYS A 270 -11.32 13.34 -3.30
N GLN A 271 -10.07 13.18 -3.76
CA GLN A 271 -9.50 13.89 -4.91
C GLN A 271 -9.91 13.28 -6.25
N GLY A 272 -10.69 12.18 -6.25
CA GLY A 272 -11.24 11.53 -7.45
C GLY A 272 -10.31 10.50 -8.09
N ALA A 273 -9.33 10.00 -7.34
CA ALA A 273 -8.55 8.83 -7.76
C ALA A 273 -9.39 7.57 -7.66
#